data_6fe661b14c8d4668db13decbf7bfa144
#
_entry.id   6fe661b14c8d4668db13decbf7bfa144
#
_cell.length_a   1.000
_cell.length_b   1.000
_cell.length_c   1.000
_cell.angle_alpha   90.00
_cell.angle_beta   90.00
_cell.angle_gamma   90.00
#
_symmetry.space_group_name_H-M   'P 1'
#
loop_
_entity.id
_entity.type
_entity.pdbx_description
1 polymer ?
#
loop_
_entity_poly.entity_id
_entity_poly.type
_entity_poly.pdbx_seq_one_letter_code
_entity_poly.pdbx_strand_id
1 'polypeptide(L)'
;MAKSNKQLILITAPFNCGHCKRAQDELPTLCESNGWELLEIEDEKRDSGFPIETYPTFMVRINDKMVETITGYAGKEKMEAKLNSY
;
A
#
# COMPACT_ATOMS: atom_id res chain seq x y z
N MET A 1 5.67 13.89 19.20
CA MET A 1 5.27 13.75 17.83
C MET A 1 4.54 12.46 17.56
N ALA A 2 3.32 12.55 17.24
CA ALA A 2 2.52 11.36 17.06
C ALA A 2 2.81 10.69 15.71
N LYS A 3 2.96 9.38 15.73
CA LYS A 3 2.97 8.63 14.50
C LYS A 3 1.55 8.56 13.96
N SER A 4 1.42 8.43 12.66
CA SER A 4 0.12 8.20 12.08
C SER A 4 -0.39 6.84 12.53
N ASN A 5 -1.66 6.80 12.96
CA ASN A 5 -2.29 5.54 13.32
C ASN A 5 -2.73 4.77 12.09
N LYS A 6 -2.70 5.41 10.94
CA LYS A 6 -3.13 4.84 9.68
C LYS A 6 -1.93 4.63 8.78
N GLN A 7 -1.68 3.39 8.42
CA GLN A 7 -0.53 3.02 7.62
C GLN A 7 -0.97 2.22 6.40
N LEU A 8 -0.41 2.56 5.25
CA LEU A 8 -0.64 1.81 4.02
C LEU A 8 0.66 1.11 3.68
N ILE A 9 0.62 -0.21 3.60
CA ILE A 9 1.79 -1.01 3.29
C ILE A 9 1.70 -1.43 1.84
N LEU A 10 2.66 -0.96 1.04
CA LEU A 10 2.73 -1.29 -0.38
C LEU A 10 3.74 -2.41 -0.59
N ILE A 11 3.26 -3.53 -1.11
CA ILE A 11 4.11 -4.68 -1.39
C ILE A 11 4.28 -4.79 -2.89
N THR A 12 5.52 -4.62 -3.35
CA THR A 12 5.83 -4.61 -4.77
C THR A 12 6.49 -5.92 -5.21
N ALA A 13 6.37 -6.20 -6.51
CA ALA A 13 6.99 -7.39 -7.09
C ALA A 13 8.50 -7.21 -7.20
N PRO A 14 9.26 -8.31 -7.10
CA PRO A 14 10.71 -8.24 -7.29
C PRO A 14 11.11 -8.18 -8.77
N PHE A 15 10.14 -8.14 -9.65
CA PHE A 15 10.37 -8.07 -11.09
C PHE A 15 9.66 -6.86 -11.66
N ASN A 16 9.81 -6.65 -12.97
CA ASN A 16 9.23 -5.50 -13.64
C ASN A 16 7.71 -5.49 -13.46
N CYS A 17 7.20 -4.42 -12.85
CA CYS A 17 5.79 -4.32 -12.56
C CYS A 17 5.34 -2.87 -12.79
N GLY A 18 4.63 -2.65 -13.90
CA GLY A 18 4.18 -1.30 -14.25
C GLY A 18 3.24 -0.68 -13.24
N HIS A 19 2.32 -1.47 -12.72
CA HIS A 19 1.38 -0.96 -11.72
C HIS A 19 2.05 -0.65 -10.38
N CYS A 20 3.07 -1.43 -10.02
CA CYS A 20 3.84 -1.16 -8.81
C CYS A 20 4.55 0.18 -8.93
N LYS A 21 5.15 0.43 -10.10
CA LYS A 21 5.87 1.67 -10.33
C LYS A 21 4.94 2.87 -10.27
N ARG A 22 3.77 2.73 -10.86
CA ARG A 22 2.78 3.79 -10.81
C ARG A 22 2.34 4.09 -9.38
N ALA A 23 2.11 3.04 -8.59
CA ALA A 23 1.76 3.21 -7.20
C ALA A 23 2.88 3.91 -6.43
N GLN A 24 4.13 3.51 -6.69
CA GLN A 24 5.28 4.14 -6.04
C GLN A 24 5.40 5.62 -6.37
N ASP A 25 4.97 6.02 -7.56
CA ASP A 25 5.02 7.41 -7.98
C ASP A 25 3.90 8.26 -7.38
N GLU A 26 2.72 7.68 -7.23
CA GLU A 26 1.52 8.43 -6.84
C GLU A 26 1.20 8.38 -5.35
N LEU A 27 1.48 7.27 -4.70
CA LEU A 27 1.06 7.07 -3.32
C LEU A 27 1.76 7.93 -2.27
N PRO A 28 3.06 8.25 -2.41
CA PRO A 28 3.68 9.09 -1.38
C PRO A 28 2.96 10.41 -1.17
N THR A 29 2.61 11.09 -2.25
CA THR A 29 1.89 12.36 -2.16
C THR A 29 0.47 12.14 -1.64
N LEU A 30 -0.18 11.09 -2.13
CA LEU A 30 -1.54 10.77 -1.71
C LEU A 30 -1.63 10.50 -0.21
N CYS A 31 -0.72 9.69 0.28
CA CYS A 31 -0.71 9.33 1.69
C CYS A 31 -0.39 10.54 2.56
N GLU A 32 0.57 11.35 2.13
CA GLU A 32 0.93 12.55 2.85
C GLU A 32 -0.25 13.51 2.95
N SER A 33 -0.97 13.67 1.84
CA SER A 33 -2.12 14.59 1.80
C SER A 33 -3.28 14.13 2.67
N ASN A 34 -3.37 12.84 2.92
CA ASN A 34 -4.50 12.27 3.66
C ASN A 34 -4.13 11.78 5.06
N GLY A 35 -2.94 12.09 5.52
CA GLY A 35 -2.53 11.72 6.88
C GLY A 35 -2.19 10.26 7.06
N TRP A 36 -1.79 9.58 6.01
CA TRP A 36 -1.39 8.17 6.07
C TRP A 36 0.11 8.06 6.01
N GLU A 37 0.64 7.06 6.68
CA GLU A 37 2.05 6.71 6.59
C GLU A 37 2.18 5.61 5.53
N LEU A 38 3.10 5.80 4.58
CA LEU A 38 3.32 4.81 3.52
C LEU A 38 4.57 4.00 3.84
N LEU A 39 4.42 2.69 3.87
CA LEU A 39 5.52 1.75 4.04
C LEU A 39 5.64 0.91 2.79
N GLU A 40 6.84 0.78 2.25
CA GLU A 40 7.07 0.00 1.04
C GLU A 40 7.90 -1.23 1.34
N ILE A 41 7.45 -2.37 0.83
CA ILE A 41 8.15 -3.64 0.98
C ILE A 41 8.26 -4.27 -0.39
N GLU A 42 9.48 -4.69 -0.75
CA GLU A 42 9.67 -5.46 -1.97
C GLU A 42 9.66 -6.94 -1.63
N ASP A 43 8.81 -7.70 -2.30
CA ASP A 43 8.66 -9.12 -2.03
C ASP A 43 9.67 -9.91 -2.86
N GLU A 44 10.92 -9.87 -2.46
CA GLU A 44 12.04 -10.35 -3.27
C GLU A 44 11.98 -11.85 -3.60
N LYS A 45 11.36 -12.63 -2.77
CA LYS A 45 11.33 -14.08 -2.99
C LYS A 45 10.00 -14.66 -2.56
N ARG A 46 8.98 -13.84 -2.56
CA ARG A 46 7.68 -14.23 -2.03
C ARG A 46 7.79 -14.66 -0.57
N ASP A 47 8.72 -14.05 0.13
CA ASP A 47 9.01 -14.38 1.53
C ASP A 47 8.38 -13.40 2.50
N SER A 48 7.48 -12.56 2.03
CA SER A 48 6.81 -11.57 2.87
C SER A 48 5.89 -12.22 3.91
N GLY A 49 5.71 -13.53 3.83
CA GLY A 49 4.84 -14.25 4.75
C GLY A 49 3.38 -14.23 4.34
N PHE A 50 3.08 -13.69 3.18
CA PHE A 50 1.72 -13.58 2.67
C PHE A 50 1.58 -14.35 1.35
N PRO A 51 0.45 -14.97 1.11
CA PRO A 51 0.19 -15.62 -0.17
C PRO A 51 -0.17 -14.57 -1.22
N ILE A 52 0.84 -13.85 -1.72
CA ILE A 52 0.63 -12.78 -2.68
C ILE A 52 0.64 -13.34 -4.09
N GLU A 53 -0.48 -13.21 -4.79
CA GLU A 53 -0.63 -13.68 -6.15
C GLU A 53 -0.67 -12.55 -7.16
N THR A 54 -1.00 -11.34 -6.71
CA THR A 54 -1.15 -10.18 -7.57
C THR A 54 -0.33 -9.02 -7.01
N TYR A 55 0.41 -8.34 -7.87
CA TYR A 55 1.17 -7.17 -7.47
C TYR A 55 0.63 -5.95 -8.20
N PRO A 56 0.65 -4.77 -7.56
CA PRO A 56 1.02 -4.57 -6.16
C PRO A 56 -0.09 -5.04 -5.22
N THR A 57 0.29 -5.38 -4.00
CA THR A 57 -0.67 -5.70 -2.95
C THR A 57 -0.51 -4.65 -1.85
N PHE A 58 -1.62 -4.24 -1.30
CA PHE A 58 -1.61 -3.24 -0.24
C PHE A 58 -2.23 -3.80 1.00
N MET A 59 -1.67 -3.45 2.16
CA MET A 59 -2.27 -3.81 3.43
C MET A 59 -2.57 -2.54 4.19
N VAL A 60 -3.79 -2.43 4.67
CA VAL A 60 -4.21 -1.29 5.46
C VAL A 60 -4.07 -1.65 6.93
N ARG A 61 -3.27 -0.87 7.64
CA ARG A 61 -3.05 -1.10 9.07
C ARG A 61 -3.48 0.14 9.84
N ILE A 62 -4.35 -0.08 10.82
CA ILE A 62 -4.86 1.01 11.66
C ILE A 62 -4.68 0.59 13.11
N ASN A 63 -4.00 1.43 13.89
CA ASN A 63 -3.70 1.16 15.29
C ASN A 63 -2.99 -0.19 15.48
N ASP A 64 -2.05 -0.48 14.57
CA ASP A 64 -1.24 -1.69 14.57
C ASP A 64 -2.02 -2.97 14.25
N LYS A 65 -3.22 -2.81 13.68
CA LYS A 65 -4.02 -3.95 13.26
C LYS A 65 -4.24 -3.94 11.77
N MET A 66 -4.02 -5.08 11.13
CA MET A 66 -4.34 -5.23 9.70
C MET A 66 -5.84 -5.31 9.55
N VAL A 67 -6.42 -4.35 8.85
CA VAL A 67 -7.88 -4.29 8.70
C VAL A 67 -8.34 -4.66 7.31
N GLU A 68 -7.47 -4.59 6.31
CA GLU A 68 -7.86 -4.93 4.95
C GLU A 68 -6.64 -5.23 4.10
N THR A 69 -6.82 -6.09 3.09
CA THR A 69 -5.82 -6.34 2.06
C THR A 69 -6.44 -5.96 0.73
N ILE A 70 -5.71 -5.15 -0.05
CA ILE A 70 -6.17 -4.69 -1.36
C ILE A 70 -5.22 -5.24 -2.41
N THR A 71 -5.75 -5.89 -3.45
CA THR A 71 -4.93 -6.45 -4.51
C THR A 71 -5.07 -5.60 -5.77
N GLY A 72 -3.93 -5.30 -6.40
CA GLY A 72 -3.91 -4.50 -7.61
C GLY A 72 -4.05 -3.01 -7.33
N TYR A 73 -3.60 -2.21 -8.28
CA TYR A 73 -3.68 -0.75 -8.16
C TYR A 73 -4.62 -0.21 -9.25
N ALA A 74 -5.72 0.36 -8.83
CA ALA A 74 -6.76 0.85 -9.74
C ALA A 74 -6.67 2.35 -10.00
N GLY A 75 -5.63 3.02 -9.48
CA GLY A 75 -5.44 4.44 -9.66
C GLY A 75 -5.57 5.21 -8.36
N LYS A 76 -5.01 6.42 -8.35
CA LYS A 76 -4.95 7.20 -7.11
C LYS A 76 -6.33 7.62 -6.62
N GLU A 77 -7.27 7.87 -7.52
CA GLU A 77 -8.60 8.30 -7.11
C GLU A 77 -9.34 7.21 -6.34
N LYS A 78 -9.26 5.97 -6.82
CA LYS A 78 -9.89 4.86 -6.13
C LYS A 78 -9.19 4.54 -4.83
N MET A 79 -7.87 4.65 -4.81
CA MET A 79 -7.12 4.43 -3.59
C MET A 79 -7.45 5.50 -2.55
N GLU A 80 -7.53 6.76 -2.97
CA GLU A 80 -7.89 7.84 -2.06
C GLU A 80 -9.27 7.64 -1.46
N ALA A 81 -10.24 7.25 -2.29
CA ALA A 81 -11.59 6.98 -1.80
C ALA A 81 -11.59 5.84 -0.78
N LYS A 82 -10.79 4.82 -1.04
CA LYS A 82 -10.68 3.69 -0.12
C LYS A 82 -10.08 4.12 1.21
N LEU A 83 -9.00 4.90 1.17
CA LEU A 83 -8.36 5.36 2.38
C LEU A 83 -9.27 6.29 3.17
N ASN A 84 -10.04 7.12 2.49
CA ASN A 84 -10.96 8.05 3.15
C ASN A 84 -12.15 7.35 3.78
N SER A 85 -12.35 6.08 3.49
CA SER A 85 -13.43 5.31 4.10
C SER A 85 -13.10 4.84 5.51
N TYR A 86 -11.87 5.04 5.96
CA TYR A 86 -11.45 4.66 7.31
C TYR A 86 -11.44 5.79 8.31
#